data_783970de1baec924efc57273d981487e
#
_entry.id   783970de1baec924efc57273d981487e
#
_cell.length_a   1.000
_cell.length_b   1.000
_cell.length_c   1.000
_cell.angle_alpha   90.00
_cell.angle_beta   90.00
_cell.angle_gamma   90.00
#
_symmetry.space_group_name_H-M   'P 1'
#
loop_
_entity.id
_entity.type
_entity.pdbx_description
1 polymer ?
#
loop_
_entity_poly.entity_id
_entity_poly.type
_entity_poly.pdbx_seq_one_letter_code
_entity_poly.pdbx_strand_id
1 'polypeptide(L)'
;MAPDNPNNLVASTINTYQQQGNAWGDRIYTSANGGASWTDVIARGFAKDSAGVSWVGDKAIHWAGTVELDPFDTKAAWVSSGNGIFKTANINATPATWTFNVAGLEETVPLNLVSIPGGPLVSAIGDYDGFRHTDPTRYAPIHTPSIGSTTGLDFAARKTSVLARAGGNDNPGMYYSTDTGITWKKTAAMNGKNGQVALSSDGAVLLHSPENSATSYRSTDFGSSWTAVNGLNVTAARPVADAVNPRKFYAYDNGRVFVSTDGGVSFAPKATLQSGGSKVIRAVPNREGELWVPLYGAGLARSTDSGATFGSIGSVSYAAAVGFGAAAPGATFPTVYIWGTVNGVKGVHRSVDTGATWVRINDDAHQYGGPGNGQFVIGDMNRYGVVYMSTAGRGIAMGLPGGTTPPPIDPPPPVEPPTPTPSKQCVYQVRSQWPGGFNGAVQITNRGTSAMNGWSVSWTYSDGSKVASMWNAVLSGSNPYTATNLGWNAVIQPGQTVEFGFQGTSGSAGSQVPVLGGSACAKAAK
;
A
#
# COMPACT_ATOMS: atom_id res chain seq x y z
N MET A 1 12.42 37.74 1.52
CA MET A 1 12.91 38.92 2.27
C MET A 1 12.19 38.97 3.59
N ALA A 2 12.92 39.22 4.69
CA ALA A 2 12.29 39.30 6.00
C ALA A 2 11.46 40.61 6.10
N PRO A 3 10.22 40.53 6.62
CA PRO A 3 9.35 41.73 6.76
C PRO A 3 9.88 42.79 7.72
N ASP A 4 10.63 42.37 8.72
CA ASP A 4 11.21 43.23 9.77
C ASP A 4 12.55 43.84 9.40
N ASN A 5 13.25 43.28 8.44
CA ASN A 5 14.56 43.76 7.98
C ASN A 5 14.81 43.46 6.50
N PRO A 6 14.78 44.46 5.61
CA PRO A 6 14.96 44.26 4.17
C PRO A 6 16.36 43.75 3.78
N ASN A 7 17.34 43.84 4.68
CA ASN A 7 18.68 43.31 4.48
C ASN A 7 18.75 41.80 4.68
N ASN A 8 17.75 41.20 5.35
CA ASN A 8 17.66 39.78 5.56
C ASN A 8 16.93 39.13 4.38
N LEU A 9 17.68 38.42 3.56
CA LEU A 9 17.19 37.76 2.36
C LEU A 9 17.37 36.24 2.47
N VAL A 10 16.50 35.52 1.82
CA VAL A 10 16.64 34.07 1.58
C VAL A 10 16.45 33.78 0.10
N ALA A 11 17.22 32.83 -0.41
CA ALA A 11 17.14 32.35 -1.79
C ALA A 11 17.37 30.86 -1.84
N SER A 12 16.78 30.19 -2.82
CA SER A 12 17.07 28.79 -3.15
C SER A 12 17.54 28.66 -4.59
N THR A 13 18.34 27.64 -4.86
CA THR A 13 18.50 27.13 -6.23
C THR A 13 17.33 26.21 -6.55
N ILE A 14 17.17 25.89 -7.82
CA ILE A 14 16.21 24.89 -8.27
C ILE A 14 16.90 23.94 -9.26
N ASN A 15 16.72 22.63 -9.06
CA ASN A 15 17.21 21.58 -9.95
C ASN A 15 18.75 21.58 -10.15
N THR A 16 19.52 21.89 -9.09
CA THR A 16 21.00 21.95 -9.18
C THR A 16 21.71 20.68 -8.76
N TYR A 17 21.04 19.76 -8.06
CA TYR A 17 21.57 18.47 -7.61
C TYR A 17 22.96 18.52 -6.97
N GLN A 18 23.07 19.26 -5.87
CA GLN A 18 24.29 19.31 -5.06
C GLN A 18 24.17 18.43 -3.82
N GLN A 19 25.30 17.98 -3.27
CA GLN A 19 25.29 17.09 -2.12
C GLN A 19 24.74 17.77 -0.87
N GLN A 20 23.82 17.08 -0.18
CA GLN A 20 23.21 17.46 1.11
C GLN A 20 23.28 16.25 2.07
N GLY A 21 24.28 16.20 2.93
CA GLY A 21 24.53 14.98 3.71
C GLY A 21 24.77 13.77 2.79
N ASN A 22 23.93 12.73 2.92
CA ASN A 22 23.99 11.52 2.07
C ASN A 22 23.09 11.60 0.83
N ALA A 23 22.40 12.69 0.61
CA ALA A 23 21.48 12.89 -0.51
C ALA A 23 21.91 14.05 -1.42
N TRP A 24 21.22 14.23 -2.54
CA TRP A 24 21.46 15.29 -3.50
C TRP A 24 20.24 16.19 -3.63
N GLY A 25 20.44 17.50 -3.70
CA GLY A 25 19.35 18.47 -3.76
C GLY A 25 19.82 19.88 -4.04
N ASP A 26 18.92 20.83 -3.81
CA ASP A 26 19.14 22.25 -4.02
C ASP A 26 19.86 22.91 -2.85
N ARG A 27 20.35 24.14 -3.08
CA ARG A 27 20.98 24.96 -2.05
C ARG A 27 20.02 26.04 -1.55
N ILE A 28 20.17 26.37 -0.28
CA ILE A 28 19.46 27.48 0.37
C ILE A 28 20.50 28.45 0.89
N TYR A 29 20.31 29.72 0.59
CA TYR A 29 21.23 30.80 0.93
C TYR A 29 20.53 31.84 1.77
N THR A 30 21.24 32.44 2.73
CA THR A 30 20.80 33.61 3.49
C THR A 30 21.78 34.76 3.31
N SER A 31 21.25 35.98 3.29
CA SER A 31 22.03 37.22 3.36
C SER A 31 21.52 38.07 4.50
N ALA A 32 22.40 38.76 5.25
CA ALA A 32 22.08 39.72 6.29
C ALA A 32 22.47 41.18 5.90
N ASN A 33 22.88 41.39 4.64
CA ASN A 33 23.39 42.67 4.16
C ASN A 33 22.84 43.07 2.77
N GLY A 34 21.55 42.78 2.54
CA GLY A 34 20.89 43.18 1.30
C GLY A 34 21.40 42.48 0.04
N GLY A 35 22.00 41.27 0.17
CA GLY A 35 22.51 40.49 -0.93
C GLY A 35 23.97 40.76 -1.28
N ALA A 36 24.68 41.62 -0.55
CA ALA A 36 26.09 41.90 -0.77
C ALA A 36 26.98 40.67 -0.50
N SER A 37 26.56 39.80 0.42
CA SER A 37 27.16 38.48 0.60
C SER A 37 26.11 37.45 0.99
N TRP A 38 26.38 36.16 0.72
CA TRP A 38 25.47 35.05 0.93
C TRP A 38 26.17 33.94 1.70
N THR A 39 25.41 33.32 2.60
CA THR A 39 25.83 32.14 3.34
C THR A 39 25.02 30.93 2.87
N ASP A 40 25.69 29.86 2.50
CA ASP A 40 25.06 28.59 2.16
C ASP A 40 24.63 27.88 3.43
N VAL A 41 23.33 27.79 3.64
CA VAL A 41 22.72 27.16 4.84
C VAL A 41 22.99 25.66 4.84
N ILE A 42 22.92 25.03 3.68
CA ILE A 42 23.12 23.58 3.55
C ILE A 42 24.60 23.20 3.77
N ALA A 43 25.55 24.04 3.33
CA ALA A 43 26.98 23.79 3.55
C ALA A 43 27.38 23.86 5.03
N ARG A 44 26.62 24.57 5.88
CA ARG A 44 26.81 24.57 7.33
C ARG A 44 26.36 23.28 8.02
N GLY A 45 25.77 22.38 7.28
CA GLY A 45 25.25 21.10 7.72
C GLY A 45 23.73 20.99 7.49
N PHE A 46 23.32 19.83 7.01
CA PHE A 46 21.93 19.50 6.73
C PHE A 46 21.47 18.40 7.71
N ALA A 47 20.57 18.75 8.62
CA ALA A 47 19.87 17.79 9.46
C ALA A 47 18.42 17.70 9.01
N LYS A 48 17.89 16.49 8.87
CA LYS A 48 16.51 16.23 8.46
C LYS A 48 15.74 15.49 9.54
N ASP A 49 14.53 15.97 9.77
CA ASP A 49 13.50 15.27 10.53
C ASP A 49 12.37 14.89 9.57
N SER A 50 12.15 13.59 9.39
CA SER A 50 11.10 13.09 8.51
C SER A 50 9.69 13.27 9.08
N ALA A 51 9.54 13.66 10.34
CA ALA A 51 8.26 13.74 11.07
C ALA A 51 7.43 12.43 10.95
N GLY A 52 8.12 11.29 10.91
CA GLY A 52 7.50 9.96 10.77
C GLY A 52 7.04 9.61 9.35
N VAL A 53 7.27 10.49 8.36
CA VAL A 53 6.90 10.24 6.97
C VAL A 53 7.87 9.24 6.34
N SER A 54 7.36 8.08 5.93
CA SER A 54 8.19 6.96 5.48
C SER A 54 8.79 7.14 4.09
N TRP A 55 8.09 7.84 3.19
CA TRP A 55 8.53 7.97 1.79
C TRP A 55 9.61 9.03 1.56
N VAL A 56 9.77 9.98 2.49
CA VAL A 56 10.83 10.98 2.34
C VAL A 56 12.23 10.34 2.45
N GLY A 57 12.36 9.23 3.18
CA GLY A 57 13.57 8.40 3.26
C GLY A 57 14.84 9.24 3.37
N ASP A 58 15.81 8.99 2.48
CA ASP A 58 17.05 9.77 2.37
C ASP A 58 16.93 10.98 1.45
N LYS A 59 15.72 11.30 0.96
CA LYS A 59 15.49 12.44 0.08
C LYS A 59 15.90 13.75 0.76
N ALA A 60 16.55 14.62 0.02
CA ALA A 60 16.91 15.98 0.42
C ALA A 60 15.88 16.99 -0.12
N ILE A 61 16.06 18.26 0.20
CA ILE A 61 15.34 19.36 -0.46
C ILE A 61 15.81 19.41 -1.91
N HIS A 62 14.93 19.14 -2.87
CA HIS A 62 15.22 19.18 -4.30
C HIS A 62 14.05 19.80 -5.06
N TRP A 63 14.32 20.41 -6.21
CA TRP A 63 13.35 21.23 -6.94
C TRP A 63 12.69 22.28 -6.01
N ALA A 64 13.55 23.03 -5.28
CA ALA A 64 13.10 24.05 -4.33
C ALA A 64 12.45 25.23 -5.07
N GLY A 65 11.17 25.09 -5.37
CA GLY A 65 10.40 26.06 -6.14
C GLY A 65 10.24 27.40 -5.43
N THR A 66 10.14 27.39 -4.10
CA THR A 66 10.08 28.60 -3.25
C THR A 66 10.80 28.38 -1.93
N VAL A 67 11.34 29.46 -1.37
CA VAL A 67 11.79 29.53 0.01
C VAL A 67 11.30 30.83 0.62
N GLU A 68 10.66 30.75 1.79
CA GLU A 68 10.08 31.92 2.47
C GLU A 68 10.47 31.93 3.94
N LEU A 69 10.79 33.12 4.46
CA LEU A 69 10.91 33.34 5.90
C LEU A 69 9.52 33.49 6.51
N ASP A 70 9.32 32.94 7.70
CA ASP A 70 8.09 33.12 8.44
C ASP A 70 7.93 34.60 8.80
N PRO A 71 6.80 35.26 8.47
CA PRO A 71 6.63 36.71 8.73
C PRO A 71 6.52 37.04 10.21
N PHE A 72 6.27 36.07 11.08
CA PHE A 72 6.13 36.25 12.53
C PHE A 72 7.38 35.82 13.30
N ASP A 73 8.22 34.98 12.72
CA ASP A 73 9.52 34.56 13.25
C ASP A 73 10.52 34.39 12.10
N THR A 74 11.26 35.43 11.80
CA THR A 74 12.22 35.49 10.68
C THR A 74 13.44 34.54 10.82
N LYS A 75 13.54 33.80 11.94
CA LYS A 75 14.45 32.66 12.06
C LYS A 75 13.87 31.41 11.44
N ALA A 76 12.54 31.27 11.46
CA ALA A 76 11.86 30.15 10.82
C ALA A 76 11.77 30.35 9.29
N ALA A 77 11.86 29.25 8.55
CA ALA A 77 11.73 29.27 7.10
C ALA A 77 10.99 28.05 6.59
N TRP A 78 10.32 28.23 5.47
CA TRP A 78 9.62 27.18 4.72
C TRP A 78 10.23 27.07 3.33
N VAL A 79 10.32 25.85 2.82
CA VAL A 79 10.75 25.57 1.45
C VAL A 79 9.85 24.53 0.81
N SER A 80 9.34 24.82 -0.38
CA SER A 80 8.71 23.81 -1.21
C SER A 80 9.78 22.95 -1.89
N SER A 81 9.55 21.66 -1.95
CA SER A 81 10.43 20.69 -2.57
C SER A 81 9.61 19.78 -3.48
N GLY A 82 10.25 19.13 -4.44
CA GLY A 82 9.59 18.16 -5.33
C GLY A 82 8.95 16.96 -4.63
N ASN A 83 9.18 16.77 -3.34
CA ASN A 83 8.56 15.73 -2.52
C ASN A 83 7.65 16.27 -1.42
N GLY A 84 7.47 17.60 -1.33
CA GLY A 84 6.60 18.23 -0.34
C GLY A 84 7.21 19.47 0.29
N ILE A 85 6.88 19.77 1.54
CA ILE A 85 7.25 21.00 2.22
C ILE A 85 8.17 20.68 3.40
N PHE A 86 9.31 21.39 3.45
CA PHE A 86 10.20 21.38 4.61
C PHE A 86 10.08 22.70 5.39
N LYS A 87 10.18 22.59 6.70
CA LYS A 87 10.22 23.74 7.63
C LYS A 87 11.45 23.64 8.52
N THR A 88 12.12 24.77 8.75
CA THR A 88 13.09 24.90 9.84
C THR A 88 12.61 25.94 10.85
N ALA A 89 12.81 25.67 12.13
CA ALA A 89 12.54 26.64 13.18
C ALA A 89 13.68 27.67 13.32
N ASN A 90 14.87 27.38 12.80
CA ASN A 90 16.00 28.31 12.82
C ASN A 90 16.94 28.06 11.64
N ILE A 91 16.76 28.86 10.59
CA ILE A 91 17.59 28.82 9.38
C ILE A 91 19.05 29.19 9.65
N ASN A 92 19.35 29.88 10.76
CA ASN A 92 20.68 30.32 11.16
C ASN A 92 21.44 29.28 12.01
N ALA A 93 20.79 28.17 12.40
CA ALA A 93 21.44 27.08 13.16
C ALA A 93 22.52 26.37 12.35
N THR A 94 23.43 25.67 13.05
CA THR A 94 24.51 24.87 12.46
C THR A 94 24.57 23.50 13.15
N PRO A 95 24.04 22.43 12.55
CA PRO A 95 23.23 22.40 11.34
C PRO A 95 21.83 23.00 11.52
N ALA A 96 21.23 23.51 10.46
CA ALA A 96 19.80 23.78 10.46
C ALA A 96 19.04 22.47 10.30
N THR A 97 18.06 22.21 11.22
CA THR A 97 17.18 21.04 11.12
C THR A 97 15.97 21.37 10.25
N TRP A 98 15.73 20.58 9.22
CA TRP A 98 14.59 20.70 8.33
C TRP A 98 13.60 19.57 8.57
N THR A 99 12.44 19.93 9.12
CA THR A 99 11.34 18.98 9.34
C THR A 99 10.49 18.87 8.07
N PHE A 100 10.21 17.66 7.64
CA PHE A 100 9.32 17.39 6.51
C PHE A 100 7.86 17.55 6.97
N ASN A 101 7.24 18.67 6.66
CA ASN A 101 5.99 19.13 7.24
C ASN A 101 4.83 19.04 6.24
N VAL A 102 4.32 17.84 6.03
CA VAL A 102 3.33 17.52 4.98
C VAL A 102 2.01 16.94 5.49
N ALA A 103 1.74 16.96 6.78
CA ALA A 103 0.48 16.44 7.31
C ALA A 103 -0.73 17.12 6.65
N GLY A 104 -1.56 16.35 5.93
CA GLY A 104 -2.68 16.84 5.14
C GLY A 104 -2.30 17.54 3.83
N LEU A 105 -1.02 17.58 3.49
CA LEU A 105 -0.47 18.18 2.27
C LEU A 105 0.46 17.20 1.54
N GLU A 106 0.21 15.91 1.68
CA GLU A 106 1.02 14.86 1.05
C GLU A 106 1.09 15.06 -0.46
N GLU A 107 2.30 15.08 -1.00
CA GLU A 107 2.54 15.13 -2.45
C GLU A 107 2.95 13.74 -2.92
N THR A 108 1.96 12.88 -3.14
CA THR A 108 2.14 11.56 -3.73
C THR A 108 1.15 11.35 -4.86
N VAL A 109 1.58 10.59 -5.88
CA VAL A 109 0.82 10.33 -7.10
C VAL A 109 0.20 8.94 -7.03
N PRO A 110 -1.05 8.79 -6.58
CA PRO A 110 -1.69 7.48 -6.47
C PRO A 110 -2.04 6.93 -7.86
N LEU A 111 -1.50 5.76 -8.19
CA LEU A 111 -1.71 5.08 -9.47
C LEU A 111 -2.68 3.91 -9.37
N ASN A 112 -2.72 3.22 -8.23
CA ASN A 112 -3.71 2.19 -7.94
C ASN A 112 -3.89 2.00 -6.43
N LEU A 113 -5.01 1.43 -6.03
CA LEU A 113 -5.31 1.04 -4.66
C LEU A 113 -6.17 -0.22 -4.66
N VAL A 114 -5.84 -1.18 -3.82
CA VAL A 114 -6.68 -2.35 -3.55
C VAL A 114 -7.06 -2.40 -2.08
N SER A 115 -8.35 -2.64 -1.80
CA SER A 115 -8.86 -2.93 -0.46
C SER A 115 -9.09 -4.43 -0.36
N ILE A 116 -8.27 -5.09 0.44
CA ILE A 116 -8.27 -6.56 0.53
C ILE A 116 -9.34 -7.00 1.54
N PRO A 117 -10.31 -7.85 1.15
CA PRO A 117 -11.26 -8.41 2.11
C PRO A 117 -10.55 -9.17 3.24
N GLY A 118 -10.83 -8.78 4.50
CA GLY A 118 -10.17 -9.32 5.68
C GLY A 118 -8.70 -8.90 5.84
N GLY A 119 -8.23 -7.96 5.04
CA GLY A 119 -6.83 -7.54 4.99
C GLY A 119 -6.62 -6.03 4.93
N PRO A 120 -5.38 -5.59 4.66
CA PRO A 120 -5.02 -4.17 4.58
C PRO A 120 -5.46 -3.53 3.27
N LEU A 121 -5.29 -2.20 3.20
CA LEU A 121 -5.18 -1.49 1.95
C LEU A 121 -3.75 -1.63 1.42
N VAL A 122 -3.60 -1.78 0.10
CA VAL A 122 -2.29 -1.75 -0.55
C VAL A 122 -2.36 -0.77 -1.72
N SER A 123 -1.43 0.18 -1.76
CA SER A 123 -1.39 1.22 -2.79
C SER A 123 -0.21 1.05 -3.73
N ALA A 124 -0.37 1.57 -4.94
CA ALA A 124 0.67 1.77 -5.94
C ALA A 124 0.82 3.27 -6.18
N ILE A 125 2.02 3.79 -6.00
CA ILE A 125 2.32 5.22 -6.02
C ILE A 125 3.45 5.48 -7.02
N GLY A 126 3.34 6.57 -7.77
CA GLY A 126 4.43 7.11 -8.57
C GLY A 126 5.57 7.59 -7.66
N ASP A 127 6.81 7.37 -8.07
CA ASP A 127 8.06 7.78 -7.43
C ASP A 127 8.34 7.15 -6.05
N TYR A 128 7.31 6.66 -5.35
CA TYR A 128 7.43 6.13 -3.99
C TYR A 128 6.91 4.69 -3.84
N ASP A 129 6.92 3.88 -4.91
CA ASP A 129 6.46 2.49 -4.92
C ASP A 129 5.00 2.29 -4.50
N GLY A 130 4.66 2.69 -3.30
CA GLY A 130 3.38 2.48 -2.66
C GLY A 130 3.53 1.91 -1.25
N PHE A 131 2.40 1.66 -0.61
CA PHE A 131 2.35 1.39 0.81
C PHE A 131 1.40 0.24 1.12
N ARG A 132 1.69 -0.45 2.22
CA ARG A 132 0.77 -1.39 2.86
C ARG A 132 0.17 -0.73 4.09
N HIS A 133 -1.08 -0.28 4.00
CA HIS A 133 -1.77 0.46 5.06
C HIS A 133 -2.54 -0.50 5.96
N THR A 134 -2.09 -0.71 7.17
CA THR A 134 -2.84 -1.40 8.23
C THR A 134 -3.71 -0.44 9.02
N ASP A 135 -3.33 0.82 9.04
CA ASP A 135 -4.06 1.95 9.59
C ASP A 135 -3.94 3.13 8.63
N PRO A 136 -5.01 3.50 7.90
CA PRO A 136 -4.96 4.58 6.92
C PRO A 136 -4.87 6.00 7.55
N THR A 137 -4.89 6.10 8.88
CA THR A 137 -4.68 7.36 9.61
C THR A 137 -3.21 7.61 9.96
N ARG A 138 -2.32 6.70 9.59
CA ARG A 138 -0.87 6.77 9.86
C ARG A 138 -0.06 6.57 8.59
N TYR A 139 1.13 7.14 8.57
CA TYR A 139 2.08 6.89 7.50
C TYR A 139 2.52 5.43 7.50
N ALA A 140 2.22 4.73 6.41
CA ALA A 140 2.58 3.34 6.24
C ALA A 140 4.01 3.19 5.71
N PRO A 141 4.71 2.06 5.99
CA PRO A 141 6.00 1.80 5.39
C PRO A 141 5.88 1.62 3.87
N ILE A 142 6.88 2.13 3.15
CA ILE A 142 7.02 1.94 1.71
C ILE A 142 7.27 0.47 1.37
N HIS A 143 6.85 0.02 0.19
CA HIS A 143 7.13 -1.34 -0.26
C HIS A 143 8.64 -1.62 -0.36
N THR A 144 9.05 -2.78 0.12
CA THR A 144 10.44 -3.27 0.04
C THR A 144 10.45 -4.62 -0.68
N PRO A 145 11.32 -4.83 -1.69
CA PRO A 145 12.29 -3.89 -2.27
C PRO A 145 11.65 -2.74 -3.06
N SER A 146 12.33 -1.59 -3.11
CA SER A 146 11.90 -0.43 -3.90
C SER A 146 12.17 -0.64 -5.39
N ILE A 147 11.24 -0.16 -6.23
CA ILE A 147 11.36 -0.09 -7.69
C ILE A 147 11.14 1.35 -8.22
N GLY A 148 10.90 2.30 -7.33
CA GLY A 148 10.68 3.73 -7.61
C GLY A 148 9.22 4.07 -7.86
N SER A 149 8.62 3.64 -8.95
CA SER A 149 7.19 3.81 -9.24
C SER A 149 6.52 2.46 -9.45
N THR A 150 5.40 2.22 -8.78
CA THR A 150 4.53 1.07 -9.05
C THR A 150 3.34 1.54 -9.89
N THR A 151 3.19 1.00 -11.09
CA THR A 151 2.11 1.37 -12.03
C THR A 151 0.98 0.35 -12.08
N GLY A 152 1.30 -0.92 -11.89
CA GLY A 152 0.35 -2.03 -11.83
C GLY A 152 0.32 -2.67 -10.45
N LEU A 153 -0.89 -2.90 -9.94
CA LEU A 153 -1.13 -3.59 -8.66
C LEU A 153 -2.46 -4.33 -8.74
N ASP A 154 -2.46 -5.59 -8.33
CA ASP A 154 -3.69 -6.38 -8.22
C ASP A 154 -3.54 -7.48 -7.15
N PHE A 155 -4.67 -8.05 -6.72
CA PHE A 155 -4.74 -9.18 -5.80
C PHE A 155 -5.72 -10.24 -6.27
N ALA A 156 -5.48 -11.49 -5.90
CA ALA A 156 -6.35 -12.61 -6.24
C ALA A 156 -7.60 -12.63 -5.35
N ALA A 157 -8.79 -12.39 -5.92
CA ALA A 157 -10.02 -12.16 -5.16
C ALA A 157 -10.43 -13.33 -4.23
N ARG A 158 -10.11 -14.58 -4.60
CA ARG A 158 -10.39 -15.80 -3.81
C ARG A 158 -9.18 -16.34 -3.04
N LYS A 159 -8.01 -15.72 -3.23
CA LYS A 159 -6.77 -16.03 -2.51
C LYS A 159 -6.08 -14.73 -2.14
N THR A 160 -6.72 -13.97 -1.25
CA THR A 160 -6.41 -12.58 -0.93
C THR A 160 -4.99 -12.34 -0.40
N SER A 161 -4.26 -13.40 -0.04
CA SER A 161 -2.84 -13.31 0.29
C SER A 161 -1.92 -13.12 -0.92
N VAL A 162 -2.41 -13.40 -2.15
CA VAL A 162 -1.61 -13.31 -3.38
C VAL A 162 -1.83 -11.97 -4.04
N LEU A 163 -0.74 -11.22 -4.21
CA LEU A 163 -0.69 -9.93 -4.88
C LEU A 163 0.41 -9.94 -5.94
N ALA A 164 0.27 -9.04 -6.92
CA ALA A 164 1.33 -8.72 -7.87
C ALA A 164 1.45 -7.21 -8.02
N ARG A 165 2.69 -6.69 -8.17
CA ARG A 165 2.97 -5.31 -8.52
C ARG A 165 4.03 -5.23 -9.60
N ALA A 166 3.89 -4.27 -10.51
CA ALA A 166 4.83 -3.99 -11.59
C ALA A 166 5.13 -2.50 -11.68
N GLY A 167 6.34 -2.16 -12.04
CA GLY A 167 6.76 -0.77 -12.19
C GLY A 167 8.26 -0.64 -12.43
N GLY A 168 8.78 0.50 -12.02
CA GLY A 168 10.20 0.83 -12.12
C GLY A 168 10.49 1.76 -13.30
N ASN A 169 11.06 2.94 -13.01
CA ASN A 169 11.42 3.91 -14.03
C ASN A 169 12.67 3.46 -14.78
N ASP A 170 13.80 3.40 -14.08
CA ASP A 170 15.10 3.05 -14.64
C ASP A 170 15.48 1.58 -14.45
N ASN A 171 14.86 0.90 -13.49
CA ASN A 171 15.06 -0.51 -13.19
C ASN A 171 13.71 -1.24 -13.12
N PRO A 172 13.10 -1.51 -14.27
CA PRO A 172 11.79 -2.14 -14.31
C PRO A 172 11.79 -3.50 -13.62
N GLY A 173 10.73 -3.75 -12.86
CA GLY A 173 10.58 -4.98 -12.10
C GLY A 173 9.13 -5.33 -11.84
N MET A 174 8.90 -6.62 -11.69
CA MET A 174 7.64 -7.15 -11.22
C MET A 174 7.90 -7.99 -9.97
N TYR A 175 6.98 -7.90 -9.03
CA TYR A 175 7.05 -8.63 -7.77
C TYR A 175 5.70 -9.24 -7.46
N TYR A 176 5.72 -10.39 -6.82
CA TYR A 176 4.53 -11.01 -6.26
C TYR A 176 4.68 -11.23 -4.75
N SER A 177 3.58 -11.24 -4.05
CA SER A 177 3.45 -11.54 -2.63
C SER A 177 2.53 -12.73 -2.44
N THR A 178 2.73 -13.51 -1.39
CA THR A 178 1.83 -14.59 -0.95
C THR A 178 1.37 -14.42 0.50
N ASP A 179 1.65 -13.24 1.08
CA ASP A 179 1.40 -12.88 2.47
C ASP A 179 0.75 -11.49 2.62
N THR A 180 -0.15 -11.13 1.71
CA THR A 180 -0.87 -9.84 1.70
C THR A 180 0.03 -8.61 1.62
N GLY A 181 1.14 -8.70 0.85
CA GLY A 181 2.06 -7.58 0.63
C GLY A 181 3.02 -7.29 1.79
N ILE A 182 3.19 -8.24 2.73
CA ILE A 182 4.20 -8.12 3.80
C ILE A 182 5.59 -8.32 3.19
N THR A 183 5.76 -9.37 2.40
CA THR A 183 7.00 -9.65 1.66
C THR A 183 6.74 -9.75 0.16
N TRP A 184 7.74 -9.37 -0.63
CA TRP A 184 7.67 -9.34 -2.08
C TRP A 184 8.83 -10.12 -2.68
N LYS A 185 8.51 -11.01 -3.63
CA LYS A 185 9.50 -11.78 -4.38
C LYS A 185 9.55 -11.26 -5.81
N LYS A 186 10.76 -11.00 -6.32
CA LYS A 186 10.96 -10.56 -7.70
C LYS A 186 10.65 -11.72 -8.65
N THR A 187 9.95 -11.44 -9.74
CA THR A 187 9.77 -12.41 -10.84
C THR A 187 11.08 -12.62 -11.58
N ALA A 188 11.26 -13.78 -12.21
CA ALA A 188 12.48 -14.06 -12.97
C ALA A 188 12.58 -13.21 -14.23
N ALA A 189 11.45 -12.89 -14.84
CA ALA A 189 11.37 -12.10 -16.07
C ALA A 189 10.17 -11.15 -16.04
N MET A 190 10.23 -10.10 -16.85
CA MET A 190 9.13 -9.21 -17.19
C MET A 190 9.31 -8.75 -18.64
N ASN A 191 8.27 -8.87 -19.47
CA ASN A 191 8.30 -8.37 -20.84
C ASN A 191 7.85 -6.91 -20.88
N GLY A 192 8.73 -6.01 -21.33
CA GLY A 192 8.50 -4.58 -21.30
C GLY A 192 8.72 -3.96 -19.91
N LYS A 193 8.17 -2.77 -19.67
CA LYS A 193 8.28 -2.05 -18.41
C LYS A 193 6.94 -1.43 -17.99
N ASN A 194 6.79 -1.13 -16.72
CA ASN A 194 5.58 -0.50 -16.17
C ASN A 194 4.29 -1.24 -16.58
N GLY A 195 3.16 -0.53 -16.66
CA GLY A 195 1.90 -1.07 -17.15
C GLY A 195 1.03 -1.68 -16.05
N GLN A 196 0.07 -2.50 -16.45
CA GLN A 196 -0.95 -3.03 -15.56
C GLN A 196 -0.79 -4.54 -15.37
N VAL A 197 -1.21 -5.02 -14.21
CA VAL A 197 -1.26 -6.46 -13.90
C VAL A 197 -2.69 -6.87 -13.54
N ALA A 198 -3.03 -8.13 -13.81
CA ALA A 198 -4.28 -8.74 -13.34
C ALA A 198 -4.00 -10.17 -12.87
N LEU A 199 -4.50 -10.52 -11.69
CA LEU A 199 -4.41 -11.86 -11.11
C LEU A 199 -5.76 -12.57 -11.23
N SER A 200 -5.76 -13.80 -11.74
CA SER A 200 -6.96 -14.65 -11.65
C SER A 200 -7.46 -14.75 -10.20
N SER A 201 -8.76 -15.00 -10.02
CA SER A 201 -9.34 -15.02 -8.67
C SER A 201 -8.66 -15.99 -7.70
N ASP A 202 -8.08 -17.09 -8.21
CA ASP A 202 -7.32 -18.09 -7.44
C ASP A 202 -5.81 -17.81 -7.35
N GLY A 203 -5.32 -16.77 -8.04
CA GLY A 203 -3.92 -16.37 -8.08
C GLY A 203 -3.02 -17.27 -8.93
N ALA A 204 -3.57 -18.17 -9.75
CA ALA A 204 -2.81 -19.09 -10.57
C ALA A 204 -2.33 -18.49 -11.91
N VAL A 205 -3.00 -17.46 -12.39
CA VAL A 205 -2.67 -16.75 -13.64
C VAL A 205 -2.38 -15.29 -13.34
N LEU A 206 -1.26 -14.81 -13.88
CA LEU A 206 -0.86 -13.40 -13.86
C LEU A 206 -0.81 -12.87 -15.30
N LEU A 207 -1.58 -11.83 -15.58
CA LEU A 207 -1.49 -11.06 -16.82
C LEU A 207 -0.66 -9.81 -16.58
N HIS A 208 0.14 -9.43 -17.57
CA HIS A 208 0.88 -8.16 -17.61
C HIS A 208 0.64 -7.46 -18.95
N SER A 209 0.21 -6.22 -18.89
CA SER A 209 0.08 -5.35 -20.05
C SER A 209 1.07 -4.19 -19.91
N PRO A 210 2.24 -4.26 -20.56
CA PRO A 210 3.27 -3.24 -20.45
C PRO A 210 2.80 -1.89 -20.94
N GLU A 211 3.39 -0.83 -20.39
CA GLU A 211 3.23 0.52 -20.90
C GLU A 211 3.76 0.61 -22.35
N ASN A 212 3.07 1.37 -23.17
CA ASN A 212 3.42 1.59 -24.59
C ASN A 212 3.51 0.32 -25.45
N SER A 213 2.88 -0.78 -25.03
CA SER A 213 2.79 -2.04 -25.78
C SER A 213 1.35 -2.41 -26.09
N ALA A 214 1.08 -2.85 -27.30
CA ALA A 214 -0.19 -3.46 -27.69
C ALA A 214 -0.27 -4.95 -27.31
N THR A 215 0.86 -5.56 -26.97
CA THR A 215 0.92 -6.97 -26.57
C THR A 215 0.85 -7.07 -25.05
N SER A 216 -0.13 -7.81 -24.56
CA SER A 216 -0.20 -8.27 -23.18
C SER A 216 0.43 -9.67 -23.07
N TYR A 217 0.88 -10.03 -21.88
CA TYR A 217 1.55 -11.30 -21.60
C TYR A 217 0.88 -12.03 -20.45
N ARG A 218 0.97 -13.37 -20.48
CA ARG A 218 0.39 -14.28 -19.50
C ARG A 218 1.47 -15.18 -18.90
N SER A 219 1.41 -15.36 -17.59
CA SER A 219 2.24 -16.28 -16.82
C SER A 219 1.37 -17.18 -15.93
N THR A 220 1.81 -18.42 -15.68
CA THR A 220 1.22 -19.37 -14.73
C THR A 220 2.21 -19.85 -13.68
N ASP A 221 3.37 -19.21 -13.62
CA ASP A 221 4.50 -19.56 -12.76
C ASP A 221 5.08 -18.34 -12.05
N PHE A 222 4.20 -17.39 -11.69
CA PHE A 222 4.56 -16.13 -11.03
C PHE A 222 5.65 -15.34 -11.77
N GLY A 223 5.56 -15.29 -13.12
CA GLY A 223 6.46 -14.50 -13.94
C GLY A 223 7.83 -15.14 -14.16
N SER A 224 7.97 -16.45 -13.96
CA SER A 224 9.17 -17.17 -14.37
C SER A 224 9.22 -17.31 -15.89
N SER A 225 8.07 -17.51 -16.52
CA SER A 225 7.91 -17.51 -17.98
C SER A 225 6.65 -16.75 -18.42
N TRP A 226 6.67 -16.27 -19.68
CA TRP A 226 5.59 -15.48 -20.25
C TRP A 226 5.26 -15.92 -21.66
N THR A 227 3.97 -15.94 -21.98
CA THR A 227 3.43 -16.14 -23.33
C THR A 227 2.61 -14.93 -23.74
N ALA A 228 2.67 -14.55 -25.01
CA ALA A 228 1.82 -13.47 -25.52
C ALA A 228 0.36 -13.86 -25.47
N VAL A 229 -0.49 -12.92 -25.08
CA VAL A 229 -1.95 -13.04 -25.07
C VAL A 229 -2.48 -12.79 -26.47
N ASN A 230 -3.34 -13.66 -26.98
CA ASN A 230 -3.94 -13.51 -28.29
C ASN A 230 -5.21 -12.63 -28.25
N GLY A 231 -5.46 -11.84 -29.29
CA GLY A 231 -6.72 -11.11 -29.49
C GLY A 231 -6.94 -9.87 -28.62
N LEU A 232 -6.04 -9.55 -27.67
CA LEU A 232 -6.07 -8.31 -26.90
C LEU A 232 -5.02 -7.34 -27.45
N ASN A 233 -5.27 -6.79 -28.62
CA ASN A 233 -4.36 -5.85 -29.27
C ASN A 233 -4.70 -4.40 -28.87
N VAL A 234 -4.52 -4.07 -27.58
CA VAL A 234 -4.84 -2.79 -26.97
C VAL A 234 -3.58 -2.25 -26.32
N THR A 235 -3.07 -1.10 -26.79
CA THR A 235 -1.91 -0.44 -26.19
C THR A 235 -2.18 -0.09 -24.73
N ALA A 236 -1.28 -0.48 -23.84
CA ALA A 236 -1.42 -0.27 -22.39
C ALA A 236 -2.79 -0.75 -21.89
N ALA A 237 -3.18 -1.97 -22.22
CA ALA A 237 -4.45 -2.55 -21.78
C ALA A 237 -4.56 -2.57 -20.24
N ARG A 238 -5.79 -2.51 -19.73
CA ARG A 238 -6.09 -2.63 -18.30
C ARG A 238 -7.01 -3.84 -18.07
N PRO A 239 -6.52 -5.07 -18.25
CA PRO A 239 -7.32 -6.24 -17.99
C PRO A 239 -7.67 -6.36 -16.51
N VAL A 240 -8.86 -6.91 -16.22
CA VAL A 240 -9.28 -7.28 -14.87
C VAL A 240 -9.72 -8.72 -14.85
N ALA A 241 -9.46 -9.43 -13.75
CA ALA A 241 -9.95 -10.78 -13.56
C ALA A 241 -11.41 -10.76 -13.08
N ASP A 242 -12.16 -11.79 -13.42
CA ASP A 242 -13.42 -12.09 -12.76
C ASP A 242 -13.17 -12.42 -11.28
N ALA A 243 -13.97 -11.86 -10.39
CA ALA A 243 -13.78 -12.04 -8.95
C ALA A 243 -14.08 -13.47 -8.45
N VAL A 244 -14.76 -14.30 -9.26
CA VAL A 244 -15.21 -15.65 -8.90
C VAL A 244 -14.58 -16.70 -9.80
N ASN A 245 -14.67 -16.53 -11.12
CA ASN A 245 -14.21 -17.52 -12.10
C ASN A 245 -12.76 -17.26 -12.54
N PRO A 246 -11.77 -18.09 -12.15
CA PRO A 246 -10.36 -17.85 -12.45
C PRO A 246 -10.02 -17.95 -13.95
N ARG A 247 -10.93 -18.45 -14.78
CA ARG A 247 -10.71 -18.55 -16.22
C ARG A 247 -11.17 -17.31 -16.99
N LYS A 248 -11.90 -16.38 -16.33
CA LYS A 248 -12.45 -15.19 -16.99
C LYS A 248 -11.60 -13.95 -16.71
N PHE A 249 -11.35 -13.21 -17.79
CA PHE A 249 -10.75 -11.88 -17.72
C PHE A 249 -11.50 -10.95 -18.68
N TYR A 250 -11.47 -9.66 -18.37
CA TYR A 250 -12.17 -8.63 -19.11
C TYR A 250 -11.23 -7.47 -19.41
N ALA A 251 -11.42 -6.81 -20.54
CA ALA A 251 -10.76 -5.54 -20.86
C ALA A 251 -11.72 -4.62 -21.60
N TYR A 252 -11.51 -3.32 -21.46
CA TYR A 252 -12.29 -2.30 -22.15
C TYR A 252 -11.35 -1.33 -22.86
N ASP A 253 -11.68 -0.97 -24.08
CA ASP A 253 -10.96 0.06 -24.83
C ASP A 253 -11.92 0.77 -25.78
N ASN A 254 -12.15 2.07 -25.54
CA ASN A 254 -12.89 2.97 -26.41
C ASN A 254 -14.19 2.38 -27.00
N GLY A 255 -15.07 1.92 -26.16
CA GLY A 255 -16.36 1.33 -26.53
C GLY A 255 -16.33 -0.18 -26.77
N ARG A 256 -15.17 -0.82 -26.92
CA ARG A 256 -15.07 -2.27 -27.13
C ARG A 256 -14.79 -2.99 -25.82
N VAL A 257 -15.57 -4.03 -25.56
CA VAL A 257 -15.36 -4.95 -24.44
C VAL A 257 -14.77 -6.23 -24.99
N PHE A 258 -13.67 -6.67 -24.39
CA PHE A 258 -12.98 -7.91 -24.70
C PHE A 258 -13.12 -8.87 -23.52
N VAL A 259 -13.35 -10.16 -23.83
CA VAL A 259 -13.54 -11.20 -22.81
C VAL A 259 -12.64 -12.37 -23.12
N SER A 260 -11.95 -12.88 -22.10
CA SER A 260 -11.28 -14.19 -22.08
C SER A 260 -12.09 -15.15 -21.23
N THR A 261 -12.21 -16.41 -21.67
CA THR A 261 -12.84 -17.52 -20.92
C THR A 261 -11.90 -18.73 -20.77
N ASP A 262 -10.65 -18.57 -21.17
CA ASP A 262 -9.61 -19.61 -21.23
C ASP A 262 -8.42 -19.33 -20.29
N GLY A 263 -8.63 -18.48 -19.29
CA GLY A 263 -7.59 -18.11 -18.34
C GLY A 263 -6.59 -17.10 -18.91
N GLY A 264 -7.03 -16.20 -19.78
CA GLY A 264 -6.19 -15.14 -20.34
C GLY A 264 -5.28 -15.59 -21.48
N VAL A 265 -5.47 -16.76 -22.05
CA VAL A 265 -4.73 -17.21 -23.24
C VAL A 265 -5.14 -16.39 -24.45
N SER A 266 -6.46 -16.17 -24.60
CA SER A 266 -7.00 -15.36 -25.68
C SER A 266 -8.16 -14.47 -25.22
N PHE A 267 -8.35 -13.35 -25.92
CA PHE A 267 -9.49 -12.45 -25.77
C PHE A 267 -10.23 -12.31 -27.09
N ALA A 268 -11.53 -12.25 -27.00
CA ALA A 268 -12.40 -11.93 -28.15
C ALA A 268 -13.23 -10.68 -27.86
N PRO A 269 -13.51 -9.80 -28.85
CA PRO A 269 -14.52 -8.77 -28.73
C PRO A 269 -15.86 -9.39 -28.37
N LYS A 270 -16.56 -8.84 -27.37
CA LYS A 270 -17.81 -9.40 -26.85
C LYS A 270 -19.00 -8.44 -27.01
N ALA A 271 -18.78 -7.17 -26.69
CA ALA A 271 -19.81 -6.13 -26.82
C ALA A 271 -19.21 -4.81 -27.29
N THR A 272 -20.08 -3.96 -27.81
CA THR A 272 -19.76 -2.58 -28.15
C THR A 272 -20.66 -1.66 -27.33
N LEU A 273 -20.03 -0.73 -26.62
CA LEU A 273 -20.64 0.34 -25.85
C LEU A 273 -20.50 1.68 -26.60
N GLN A 274 -21.15 2.71 -26.11
CA GLN A 274 -20.81 4.07 -26.53
C GLN A 274 -19.34 4.34 -26.15
N SER A 275 -18.57 4.93 -27.07
CA SER A 275 -17.17 5.24 -26.83
C SER A 275 -17.01 6.28 -25.71
N GLY A 276 -15.97 6.15 -24.93
CA GLY A 276 -15.64 7.01 -23.79
C GLY A 276 -14.90 6.25 -22.70
N GLY A 277 -14.56 6.93 -21.61
CA GLY A 277 -13.85 6.33 -20.48
C GLY A 277 -12.34 6.13 -20.70
N SER A 278 -11.67 5.63 -19.69
CA SER A 278 -10.20 5.54 -19.60
C SER A 278 -9.69 4.11 -19.54
N LYS A 279 -10.23 3.19 -20.33
CA LYS A 279 -9.94 1.75 -20.30
C LYS A 279 -10.28 1.06 -18.97
N VAL A 280 -11.05 1.73 -18.11
CA VAL A 280 -11.47 1.16 -16.82
C VAL A 280 -12.69 0.28 -17.02
N ILE A 281 -12.58 -0.97 -16.58
CA ILE A 281 -13.68 -1.91 -16.36
C ILE A 281 -13.48 -2.50 -14.98
N ARG A 282 -14.56 -2.78 -14.25
CA ARG A 282 -14.48 -3.35 -12.89
C ARG A 282 -15.37 -4.58 -12.78
N ALA A 283 -14.81 -5.69 -12.33
CA ALA A 283 -15.57 -6.87 -11.94
C ALA A 283 -16.11 -6.69 -10.52
N VAL A 284 -17.36 -7.08 -10.30
CA VAL A 284 -18.01 -6.95 -8.99
C VAL A 284 -17.49 -8.03 -8.03
N PRO A 285 -17.04 -7.69 -6.82
CA PRO A 285 -16.63 -8.67 -5.82
C PRO A 285 -17.72 -9.72 -5.55
N ASN A 286 -17.31 -11.01 -5.52
CA ASN A 286 -18.18 -12.17 -5.27
C ASN A 286 -19.34 -12.37 -6.27
N ARG A 287 -19.26 -11.77 -7.47
CA ARG A 287 -20.28 -11.90 -8.52
C ARG A 287 -19.62 -12.27 -9.84
N GLU A 288 -19.79 -13.52 -10.27
CA GLU A 288 -19.27 -13.96 -11.57
C GLU A 288 -19.95 -13.23 -12.71
N GLY A 289 -19.17 -12.69 -13.63
CA GLY A 289 -19.65 -12.07 -14.86
C GLY A 289 -20.33 -10.72 -14.71
N GLU A 290 -20.33 -10.15 -13.50
CA GLU A 290 -20.92 -8.84 -13.29
C GLU A 290 -19.85 -7.74 -13.41
N LEU A 291 -20.08 -6.78 -14.33
CA LEU A 291 -19.11 -5.78 -14.76
C LEU A 291 -19.70 -4.37 -14.77
N TRP A 292 -18.88 -3.39 -14.44
CA TRP A 292 -19.23 -1.98 -14.53
C TRP A 292 -18.16 -1.21 -15.31
N VAL A 293 -18.60 -0.29 -16.20
CA VAL A 293 -17.71 0.51 -17.06
C VAL A 293 -18.09 1.99 -16.95
N PRO A 294 -17.20 2.85 -16.45
CA PRO A 294 -17.38 4.29 -16.45
C PRO A 294 -16.99 4.84 -17.83
N LEU A 295 -17.90 5.59 -18.47
CA LEU A 295 -17.80 6.00 -19.87
C LEU A 295 -17.64 7.52 -20.06
N TYR A 296 -17.20 8.25 -19.03
CA TYR A 296 -17.18 9.71 -19.03
C TYR A 296 -18.57 10.30 -19.38
N GLY A 297 -18.69 11.13 -20.40
CA GLY A 297 -19.93 11.75 -20.83
C GLY A 297 -20.99 10.78 -21.38
N ALA A 298 -20.64 9.52 -21.61
CA ALA A 298 -21.58 8.45 -21.93
C ALA A 298 -22.14 7.75 -20.66
N GLY A 299 -21.83 8.26 -19.48
CA GLY A 299 -22.39 7.78 -18.22
C GLY A 299 -21.73 6.53 -17.67
N LEU A 300 -22.55 5.60 -17.19
CA LEU A 300 -22.12 4.38 -16.51
C LEU A 300 -22.89 3.18 -17.07
N ALA A 301 -22.17 2.13 -17.45
CA ALA A 301 -22.74 0.90 -17.99
C ALA A 301 -22.51 -0.28 -17.05
N ARG A 302 -23.48 -1.21 -16.99
CA ARG A 302 -23.44 -2.43 -16.18
C ARG A 302 -23.81 -3.65 -17.02
N SER A 303 -23.07 -4.75 -16.85
CA SER A 303 -23.36 -6.07 -17.38
C SER A 303 -23.54 -7.08 -16.24
N THR A 304 -24.40 -8.08 -16.43
CA THR A 304 -24.57 -9.22 -15.50
C THR A 304 -24.39 -10.56 -16.21
N ASP A 305 -23.92 -10.56 -17.45
CA ASP A 305 -23.80 -11.72 -18.32
C ASP A 305 -22.40 -11.88 -18.93
N SER A 306 -21.37 -11.57 -18.14
CA SER A 306 -19.96 -11.66 -18.56
C SER A 306 -19.61 -10.75 -19.74
N GLY A 307 -20.22 -9.56 -19.78
CA GLY A 307 -19.94 -8.56 -20.80
C GLY A 307 -20.59 -8.82 -22.15
N ALA A 308 -21.59 -9.72 -22.24
CA ALA A 308 -22.31 -9.96 -23.49
C ALA A 308 -23.30 -8.83 -23.79
N THR A 309 -23.97 -8.30 -22.77
CA THR A 309 -24.85 -7.14 -22.88
C THR A 309 -24.60 -6.13 -21.76
N PHE A 310 -24.91 -4.87 -22.01
CA PHE A 310 -24.77 -3.79 -21.03
C PHE A 310 -26.03 -2.91 -21.00
N GLY A 311 -26.48 -2.63 -19.78
CA GLY A 311 -27.50 -1.61 -19.51
C GLY A 311 -26.87 -0.31 -19.01
N SER A 312 -27.42 0.83 -19.40
CA SER A 312 -27.01 2.15 -18.89
C SER A 312 -27.67 2.43 -17.53
N ILE A 313 -26.95 3.09 -16.64
CA ILE A 313 -27.49 3.63 -15.38
C ILE A 313 -27.99 5.04 -15.66
N GLY A 314 -29.29 5.19 -15.96
CA GLY A 314 -29.89 6.42 -16.54
C GLY A 314 -29.76 7.69 -15.70
N SER A 315 -29.62 7.59 -14.38
CA SER A 315 -29.39 8.74 -13.50
C SER A 315 -27.96 9.30 -13.57
N VAL A 316 -27.01 8.57 -14.18
CA VAL A 316 -25.58 8.93 -14.26
C VAL A 316 -25.27 9.45 -15.64
N SER A 317 -25.07 10.77 -15.77
CA SER A 317 -24.73 11.42 -17.05
C SER A 317 -23.22 11.50 -17.31
N TYR A 318 -22.41 11.33 -16.28
CA TYR A 318 -20.95 11.30 -16.36
C TYR A 318 -20.38 10.37 -15.29
N ALA A 319 -19.43 9.52 -15.64
CA ALA A 319 -18.67 8.71 -14.70
C ALA A 319 -17.21 8.60 -15.14
N ALA A 320 -16.26 9.04 -14.29
CA ALA A 320 -14.83 8.90 -14.54
C ALA A 320 -14.23 7.67 -13.85
N ALA A 321 -14.83 7.22 -12.76
CA ALA A 321 -14.38 6.06 -12.01
C ALA A 321 -15.57 5.33 -11.38
N VAL A 322 -15.43 4.02 -11.20
CA VAL A 322 -16.35 3.17 -10.45
C VAL A 322 -15.54 2.17 -9.62
N GLY A 323 -16.02 1.85 -8.43
CA GLY A 323 -15.45 0.83 -7.56
C GLY A 323 -16.44 0.34 -6.52
N PHE A 324 -16.02 -0.64 -5.76
CA PHE A 324 -16.87 -1.36 -4.81
C PHE A 324 -16.26 -1.33 -3.42
N GLY A 325 -17.13 -1.48 -2.41
CA GLY A 325 -16.76 -1.59 -1.00
C GLY A 325 -17.67 -2.55 -0.25
N ALA A 326 -17.48 -2.67 1.05
CA ALA A 326 -18.30 -3.53 1.91
C ALA A 326 -19.79 -3.24 1.69
N ALA A 327 -20.59 -4.29 1.68
CA ALA A 327 -22.04 -4.18 1.57
C ALA A 327 -22.62 -3.36 2.74
N ALA A 328 -23.71 -2.65 2.49
CA ALA A 328 -24.46 -2.00 3.56
C ALA A 328 -25.00 -3.04 4.55
N PRO A 329 -25.22 -2.67 5.83
CA PRO A 329 -25.83 -3.58 6.80
C PRO A 329 -27.12 -4.19 6.24
N GLY A 330 -27.20 -5.53 6.24
CA GLY A 330 -28.32 -6.29 5.70
C GLY A 330 -28.36 -6.44 4.18
N ALA A 331 -27.46 -5.79 3.44
CA ALA A 331 -27.35 -5.95 1.98
C ALA A 331 -26.39 -7.09 1.60
N THR A 332 -26.66 -7.72 0.44
CA THR A 332 -25.82 -8.79 -0.12
C THR A 332 -25.00 -8.30 -1.31
N PHE A 333 -25.29 -7.13 -1.84
CA PHE A 333 -24.57 -6.52 -2.94
C PHE A 333 -23.49 -5.56 -2.38
N PRO A 334 -22.27 -5.56 -2.92
CA PRO A 334 -21.25 -4.59 -2.56
C PRO A 334 -21.73 -3.16 -2.79
N THR A 335 -21.37 -2.25 -1.91
CA THR A 335 -21.66 -0.83 -2.11
C THR A 335 -20.92 -0.32 -3.34
N VAL A 336 -21.60 0.37 -4.21
CA VAL A 336 -21.03 0.98 -5.43
C VAL A 336 -20.65 2.42 -5.14
N TYR A 337 -19.46 2.81 -5.54
CA TYR A 337 -18.97 4.19 -5.48
C TYR A 337 -18.58 4.65 -6.88
N ILE A 338 -18.94 5.89 -7.23
CA ILE A 338 -18.51 6.54 -8.47
C ILE A 338 -18.00 7.94 -8.18
N TRP A 339 -17.05 8.39 -9.01
CA TRP A 339 -16.90 9.82 -9.27
C TRP A 339 -17.66 10.14 -10.55
N GLY A 340 -18.69 10.96 -10.43
CA GLY A 340 -19.56 11.23 -11.56
C GLY A 340 -20.53 12.39 -11.36
N THR A 341 -21.40 12.55 -12.33
CA THR A 341 -22.54 13.46 -12.27
C THR A 341 -23.82 12.64 -12.25
N VAL A 342 -24.55 12.72 -11.16
CA VAL A 342 -25.82 12.02 -10.95
C VAL A 342 -26.92 13.06 -10.80
N ASN A 343 -27.95 12.98 -11.63
CA ASN A 343 -29.04 13.96 -11.66
C ASN A 343 -28.55 15.42 -11.69
N GLY A 344 -27.50 15.69 -12.47
CA GLY A 344 -26.90 17.02 -12.62
C GLY A 344 -25.89 17.41 -11.50
N VAL A 345 -25.73 16.63 -10.43
CA VAL A 345 -24.83 16.94 -9.30
C VAL A 345 -23.53 16.16 -9.44
N LYS A 346 -22.40 16.87 -9.52
CA LYS A 346 -21.05 16.30 -9.62
C LYS A 346 -20.49 15.96 -8.23
N GLY A 347 -19.80 14.84 -8.12
CA GLY A 347 -19.12 14.45 -6.90
C GLY A 347 -18.83 12.97 -6.78
N VAL A 348 -18.46 12.54 -5.57
CA VAL A 348 -18.43 11.14 -5.17
C VAL A 348 -19.84 10.72 -4.77
N HIS A 349 -20.37 9.69 -5.43
CA HIS A 349 -21.69 9.16 -5.13
C HIS A 349 -21.60 7.70 -4.70
N ARG A 350 -22.51 7.33 -3.80
CA ARG A 350 -22.66 5.98 -3.27
C ARG A 350 -24.05 5.43 -3.60
N SER A 351 -24.09 4.18 -4.04
CA SER A 351 -25.32 3.40 -4.20
C SER A 351 -25.23 2.10 -3.43
N VAL A 352 -26.33 1.68 -2.79
CA VAL A 352 -26.45 0.40 -2.08
C VAL A 352 -27.48 -0.54 -2.74
N ASP A 353 -28.08 -0.11 -3.84
CA ASP A 353 -29.16 -0.77 -4.58
C ASP A 353 -28.81 -0.95 -6.07
N THR A 354 -27.55 -1.28 -6.35
CA THR A 354 -27.06 -1.57 -7.70
C THR A 354 -27.22 -0.40 -8.71
N GLY A 355 -27.15 0.83 -8.23
CA GLY A 355 -27.24 2.04 -9.05
C GLY A 355 -28.66 2.55 -9.30
N ALA A 356 -29.68 2.00 -8.64
CA ALA A 356 -31.05 2.50 -8.74
C ALA A 356 -31.19 3.88 -8.07
N THR A 357 -30.59 4.03 -6.89
CA THR A 357 -30.51 5.32 -6.18
C THR A 357 -29.08 5.66 -5.79
N TRP A 358 -28.82 6.96 -5.64
CA TRP A 358 -27.49 7.48 -5.34
C TRP A 358 -27.55 8.57 -4.28
N VAL A 359 -26.56 8.56 -3.41
CA VAL A 359 -26.33 9.61 -2.41
C VAL A 359 -24.96 10.22 -2.67
N ARG A 360 -24.89 11.54 -2.85
CA ARG A 360 -23.62 12.27 -2.86
C ARG A 360 -23.02 12.25 -1.46
N ILE A 361 -21.74 11.89 -1.34
CA ILE A 361 -21.06 11.70 -0.05
C ILE A 361 -19.91 12.67 0.19
N ASN A 362 -19.63 13.59 -0.74
CA ASN A 362 -18.71 14.70 -0.55
C ASN A 362 -19.42 16.03 -0.82
N ASP A 363 -18.90 17.13 -0.31
CA ASP A 363 -19.33 18.50 -0.60
C ASP A 363 -18.51 19.14 -1.73
N ASP A 364 -18.76 20.44 -2.02
CA ASP A 364 -18.08 21.16 -3.09
C ASP A 364 -16.64 21.55 -2.72
N ALA A 365 -16.33 21.68 -1.43
CA ALA A 365 -14.98 21.98 -0.96
C ALA A 365 -14.05 20.75 -1.05
N HIS A 366 -14.61 19.54 -0.97
CA HIS A 366 -13.87 18.29 -0.93
C HIS A 366 -14.00 17.48 -2.23
N GLN A 367 -13.79 18.11 -3.37
CA GLN A 367 -13.78 17.46 -4.69
C GLN A 367 -12.37 17.04 -5.14
N TYR A 368 -11.31 17.65 -4.62
CA TYR A 368 -9.90 17.36 -4.91
C TYR A 368 -9.54 17.29 -6.41
N GLY A 369 -10.31 17.97 -7.27
CA GLY A 369 -10.14 17.89 -8.73
C GLY A 369 -10.65 16.59 -9.38
N GLY A 370 -11.22 15.68 -8.62
CA GLY A 370 -11.66 14.37 -9.06
C GLY A 370 -10.56 13.30 -9.00
N PRO A 371 -10.84 12.07 -9.49
CA PRO A 371 -9.92 10.95 -9.45
C PRO A 371 -8.79 11.14 -10.49
N GLY A 372 -7.74 11.88 -10.10
CA GLY A 372 -6.57 12.09 -10.94
C GLY A 372 -5.77 10.81 -11.18
N ASN A 373 -4.71 10.90 -11.91
CA ASN A 373 -3.71 9.86 -12.24
C ASN A 373 -4.19 8.39 -12.29
N GLY A 374 -4.45 7.75 -11.14
CA GLY A 374 -4.90 6.35 -11.05
C GLY A 374 -6.35 6.11 -11.47
N GLN A 375 -7.17 7.16 -11.54
CA GLN A 375 -8.58 7.12 -11.94
C GLN A 375 -9.40 6.08 -11.18
N PHE A 376 -9.22 6.02 -9.85
CA PHE A 376 -10.00 5.14 -9.01
C PHE A 376 -10.83 5.89 -7.97
N VAL A 377 -12.00 5.34 -7.72
CA VAL A 377 -12.82 5.51 -6.53
C VAL A 377 -13.15 4.10 -6.06
N ILE A 378 -12.80 3.73 -4.84
CA ILE A 378 -13.13 2.42 -4.26
C ILE A 378 -13.63 2.57 -2.84
N GLY A 379 -14.53 1.69 -2.41
CA GLY A 379 -14.89 1.55 -1.01
C GLY A 379 -13.95 0.61 -0.25
N ASP A 380 -13.89 0.78 1.05
CA ASP A 380 -13.23 -0.18 1.93
C ASP A 380 -14.03 -1.50 1.95
N MET A 381 -13.36 -2.62 1.65
CA MET A 381 -14.02 -3.93 1.62
C MET A 381 -14.32 -4.50 3.02
N ASN A 382 -13.80 -3.86 4.08
CA ASN A 382 -13.94 -4.29 5.47
C ASN A 382 -14.82 -3.35 6.30
N ARG A 383 -15.04 -2.10 5.82
CA ARG A 383 -15.74 -1.04 6.54
C ARG A 383 -16.74 -0.35 5.63
N TYR A 384 -18.03 -0.65 5.82
CA TYR A 384 -19.10 0.03 5.08
C TYR A 384 -19.03 1.56 5.25
N GLY A 385 -19.21 2.26 4.14
CA GLY A 385 -19.27 3.73 4.11
C GLY A 385 -17.90 4.42 3.98
N VAL A 386 -16.79 3.74 4.23
CA VAL A 386 -15.45 4.30 3.99
C VAL A 386 -15.12 4.20 2.50
N VAL A 387 -14.59 5.28 1.93
CA VAL A 387 -14.27 5.40 0.50
C VAL A 387 -12.90 6.04 0.31
N TYR A 388 -12.22 5.63 -0.74
CA TYR A 388 -10.91 6.15 -1.15
C TYR A 388 -10.97 6.63 -2.60
N MET A 389 -10.32 7.75 -2.89
CA MET A 389 -10.24 8.31 -4.24
C MET A 389 -8.80 8.75 -4.54
N SER A 390 -8.30 8.41 -5.72
CA SER A 390 -7.06 8.98 -6.22
C SER A 390 -7.19 10.48 -6.45
N THR A 391 -6.08 11.19 -6.33
CA THR A 391 -5.99 12.61 -6.66
C THR A 391 -4.89 12.84 -7.68
N ALA A 392 -4.76 14.07 -8.17
CA ALA A 392 -3.67 14.46 -9.06
C ALA A 392 -2.48 14.99 -8.24
N GLY A 393 -1.74 14.08 -7.58
CA GLY A 393 -0.53 14.43 -6.82
C GLY A 393 -0.78 14.90 -5.37
N ARG A 394 -1.98 14.69 -4.82
CA ARG A 394 -2.32 15.05 -3.43
C ARG A 394 -2.61 13.83 -2.55
N GLY A 395 -1.96 12.71 -2.83
CA GLY A 395 -2.19 11.47 -2.12
C GLY A 395 -3.56 10.83 -2.43
N ILE A 396 -4.02 9.97 -1.54
CA ILE A 396 -5.30 9.28 -1.62
C ILE A 396 -6.27 9.94 -0.65
N ALA A 397 -7.34 10.56 -1.18
CA ALA A 397 -8.38 11.12 -0.35
C ALA A 397 -9.22 10.00 0.28
N MET A 398 -9.50 10.11 1.58
CA MET A 398 -10.33 9.18 2.34
C MET A 398 -11.61 9.87 2.83
N GLY A 399 -12.76 9.28 2.55
CA GLY A 399 -14.05 9.69 3.08
C GLY A 399 -14.53 8.74 4.18
N LEU A 400 -14.99 9.30 5.30
CA LEU A 400 -15.55 8.55 6.43
C LEU A 400 -17.06 8.79 6.56
N PRO A 401 -17.86 7.80 7.01
CA PRO A 401 -19.28 8.00 7.26
C PRO A 401 -19.49 8.94 8.47
N GLY A 402 -20.53 9.79 8.37
CA GLY A 402 -21.03 10.55 9.52
C GLY A 402 -20.26 11.81 9.90
N GLY A 403 -19.42 12.36 9.00
CA GLY A 403 -18.69 13.62 9.33
C GLY A 403 -17.74 13.49 10.53
N THR A 404 -17.32 12.29 10.85
CA THR A 404 -16.19 12.10 11.77
C THR A 404 -14.95 12.60 11.05
N THR A 405 -14.53 13.83 11.33
CA THR A 405 -13.15 14.22 11.07
C THR A 405 -12.25 13.13 11.61
N PRO A 406 -11.25 12.64 10.85
CA PRO A 406 -10.16 11.90 11.45
C PRO A 406 -9.70 12.72 12.66
N PRO A 407 -9.40 12.12 13.82
CA PRO A 407 -8.78 12.87 14.88
C PRO A 407 -7.63 13.66 14.25
N PRO A 408 -7.42 14.94 14.66
CA PRO A 408 -6.26 15.70 14.19
C PRO A 408 -5.08 14.74 14.27
N ILE A 409 -4.27 14.67 13.22
CA ILE A 409 -3.03 13.91 13.29
C ILE A 409 -2.25 14.63 14.38
N ASP A 410 -2.29 14.11 15.60
CA ASP A 410 -1.41 14.59 16.65
C ASP A 410 -0.02 14.57 16.02
N PRO A 411 0.75 15.66 16.10
CA PRO A 411 2.13 15.61 15.67
C PRO A 411 2.71 14.35 16.29
N PRO A 412 3.41 13.51 15.53
CA PRO A 412 3.93 12.25 16.06
C PRO A 412 4.57 12.58 17.40
N PRO A 413 4.25 11.84 18.48
CA PRO A 413 4.86 12.12 19.77
C PRO A 413 6.36 12.24 19.51
N PRO A 414 7.07 13.18 20.16
CA PRO A 414 8.50 13.37 19.95
C PRO A 414 9.11 12.00 19.84
N VAL A 415 9.84 11.72 18.74
CA VAL A 415 10.36 10.38 18.44
C VAL A 415 11.13 9.97 19.67
N GLU A 416 10.52 9.12 20.51
CA GLU A 416 11.31 8.40 21.51
C GLU A 416 12.42 7.74 20.70
N PRO A 417 13.67 7.85 21.15
CA PRO A 417 14.78 7.20 20.46
C PRO A 417 14.33 5.77 20.17
N PRO A 418 14.54 5.24 18.94
CA PRO A 418 13.93 4.02 18.47
C PRO A 418 14.01 2.98 19.56
N THR A 419 12.85 2.49 20.00
CA THR A 419 12.79 1.47 21.05
C THR A 419 13.74 0.38 20.57
N PRO A 420 14.80 0.07 21.29
CA PRO A 420 15.82 -0.85 20.78
C PRO A 420 15.11 -2.11 20.35
N THR A 421 15.27 -2.49 19.09
CA THR A 421 14.71 -3.74 18.53
C THR A 421 15.01 -4.84 19.54
N PRO A 422 14.00 -5.57 20.06
CA PRO A 422 14.26 -6.53 21.12
C PRO A 422 15.42 -7.41 20.72
N SER A 423 16.48 -7.43 21.54
CA SER A 423 17.69 -8.19 21.28
C SER A 423 17.46 -9.72 21.19
N LYS A 424 16.22 -10.13 21.48
CA LYS A 424 15.77 -11.53 21.53
C LYS A 424 14.38 -11.65 20.91
N GLN A 425 14.20 -12.59 20.00
CA GLN A 425 12.90 -12.85 19.37
C GLN A 425 12.56 -14.32 19.46
N CYS A 426 11.35 -14.63 19.93
CA CYS A 426 10.76 -15.97 19.91
C CYS A 426 9.54 -15.99 19.01
N VAL A 427 9.41 -17.02 18.18
CA VAL A 427 8.26 -17.24 17.31
C VAL A 427 7.72 -18.65 17.52
N TYR A 428 6.46 -18.75 17.94
CA TYR A 428 5.75 -20.02 18.04
C TYR A 428 5.06 -20.31 16.70
N GLN A 429 5.13 -21.57 16.23
CA GLN A 429 4.52 -22.01 14.98
C GLN A 429 3.83 -23.35 15.17
N VAL A 430 2.59 -23.48 14.66
CA VAL A 430 1.96 -24.78 14.47
C VAL A 430 2.39 -25.31 13.11
N ARG A 431 3.18 -26.38 13.10
CA ARG A 431 3.75 -26.98 11.87
C ARG A 431 2.76 -27.90 11.15
N SER A 432 2.00 -28.66 11.92
CA SER A 432 0.94 -29.53 11.42
C SER A 432 -0.12 -29.76 12.50
N GLN A 433 -1.35 -30.05 12.07
CA GLN A 433 -2.47 -30.30 12.96
C GLN A 433 -3.33 -31.45 12.41
N TRP A 434 -3.88 -32.27 13.31
CA TRP A 434 -4.82 -33.37 13.01
C TRP A 434 -5.89 -33.45 14.09
N PRO A 435 -6.97 -34.22 13.91
CA PRO A 435 -7.97 -34.38 14.96
C PRO A 435 -7.36 -34.88 16.27
N GLY A 436 -7.44 -34.04 17.32
CA GLY A 436 -6.94 -34.32 18.66
C GLY A 436 -5.46 -34.03 18.91
N GLY A 437 -4.69 -33.51 17.93
CA GLY A 437 -3.27 -33.23 18.15
C GLY A 437 -2.64 -32.25 17.17
N PHE A 438 -1.39 -31.85 17.48
CA PHE A 438 -0.61 -30.94 16.63
C PHE A 438 0.90 -31.09 16.89
N ASN A 439 1.69 -30.65 15.89
CA ASN A 439 3.12 -30.42 16.08
C ASN A 439 3.37 -28.91 16.14
N GLY A 440 4.02 -28.48 17.22
CA GLY A 440 4.45 -27.10 17.42
C GLY A 440 5.97 -26.98 17.33
N ALA A 441 6.44 -25.79 17.01
CA ALA A 441 7.85 -25.42 17.07
C ALA A 441 8.01 -24.00 17.61
N VAL A 442 9.13 -23.75 18.30
CA VAL A 442 9.52 -22.40 18.72
C VAL A 442 10.92 -22.11 18.17
N GLN A 443 11.02 -21.02 17.44
CA GLN A 443 12.28 -20.45 16.96
C GLN A 443 12.73 -19.34 17.90
N ILE A 444 14.01 -19.36 18.29
CA ILE A 444 14.66 -18.35 19.12
C ILE A 444 15.75 -17.71 18.29
N THR A 445 15.65 -16.42 18.02
CA THR A 445 16.65 -15.65 17.27
C THR A 445 17.37 -14.67 18.17
N ASN A 446 18.68 -14.71 18.21
CA ASN A 446 19.50 -13.71 18.88
C ASN A 446 19.70 -12.50 17.92
N ARG A 447 18.98 -11.42 18.16
CA ARG A 447 19.13 -10.15 17.43
C ARG A 447 20.05 -9.14 18.14
N GLY A 448 20.64 -9.55 19.27
CA GLY A 448 21.62 -8.74 20.00
C GLY A 448 23.00 -8.77 19.36
N THR A 449 23.92 -8.02 19.95
CA THR A 449 25.33 -7.94 19.53
C THR A 449 26.25 -8.89 20.30
N SER A 450 25.74 -9.59 21.32
CA SER A 450 26.46 -10.53 22.15
C SER A 450 25.84 -11.92 22.13
N ALA A 451 26.61 -12.97 22.29
CA ALA A 451 26.10 -14.34 22.36
C ALA A 451 25.15 -14.54 23.55
N MET A 452 24.04 -15.25 23.32
CA MET A 452 23.16 -15.74 24.38
C MET A 452 23.73 -17.06 24.91
N ASN A 453 24.03 -17.11 26.20
CA ASN A 453 24.58 -18.31 26.87
C ASN A 453 23.47 -18.90 27.76
N GLY A 454 22.89 -19.99 27.32
CA GLY A 454 21.72 -20.59 27.94
C GLY A 454 20.41 -19.85 27.58
N TRP A 455 19.33 -20.61 27.42
CA TRP A 455 18.02 -20.03 27.12
C TRP A 455 16.89 -20.84 27.75
N SER A 456 15.78 -20.14 28.05
CA SER A 456 14.52 -20.73 28.45
C SER A 456 13.37 -20.04 27.75
N VAL A 457 12.33 -20.82 27.40
CA VAL A 457 11.06 -20.34 26.88
C VAL A 457 9.93 -20.91 27.73
N SER A 458 8.99 -20.06 28.13
CA SER A 458 7.85 -20.50 28.93
C SER A 458 6.53 -20.07 28.25
N TRP A 459 5.46 -20.88 28.42
CA TRP A 459 4.14 -20.57 27.90
C TRP A 459 3.04 -21.30 28.68
N THR A 460 1.81 -20.81 28.51
CA THR A 460 0.60 -21.39 29.12
C THR A 460 -0.48 -21.51 28.05
N TYR A 461 -1.11 -22.68 27.98
CA TYR A 461 -2.33 -22.85 27.18
C TYR A 461 -3.57 -22.58 28.05
N SER A 462 -4.51 -21.82 27.54
CA SER A 462 -5.79 -21.52 28.20
C SER A 462 -6.96 -22.36 27.66
N ASP A 463 -6.76 -23.07 26.55
CA ASP A 463 -7.77 -23.87 25.85
C ASP A 463 -7.76 -25.36 26.21
N GLY A 464 -6.88 -25.77 27.14
CA GLY A 464 -6.71 -27.17 27.54
C GLY A 464 -5.71 -27.96 26.66
N SER A 465 -5.05 -27.33 25.69
CA SER A 465 -3.95 -27.95 24.94
C SER A 465 -2.82 -28.41 25.86
N LYS A 466 -2.13 -29.52 25.51
CA LYS A 466 -1.04 -30.08 26.32
C LYS A 466 0.12 -30.48 25.44
N VAL A 467 1.34 -30.31 25.96
CA VAL A 467 2.56 -30.88 25.35
C VAL A 467 2.70 -32.34 25.75
N ALA A 468 2.84 -33.24 24.78
CA ALA A 468 2.98 -34.67 24.97
C ALA A 468 4.45 -35.12 24.90
N SER A 469 5.23 -34.57 23.97
CA SER A 469 6.66 -34.87 23.82
C SER A 469 7.39 -33.67 23.23
N MET A 470 8.71 -33.61 23.44
CA MET A 470 9.54 -32.49 22.97
C MET A 470 10.89 -33.00 22.46
N TRP A 471 11.46 -32.28 21.46
CA TRP A 471 12.80 -32.52 20.93
C TRP A 471 13.58 -31.22 20.82
N ASN A 472 14.90 -31.30 20.88
CA ASN A 472 15.86 -30.19 20.87
C ASN A 472 15.78 -29.26 22.10
N ALA A 473 15.05 -29.63 23.14
CA ALA A 473 14.98 -28.92 24.42
C ALA A 473 14.63 -29.88 25.57
N VAL A 474 14.82 -29.46 26.79
CA VAL A 474 14.35 -30.14 28.00
C VAL A 474 13.04 -29.50 28.42
N LEU A 475 11.97 -30.30 28.49
CA LEU A 475 10.65 -29.88 28.96
C LEU A 475 10.55 -29.99 30.48
N SER A 476 9.98 -28.96 31.11
CA SER A 476 9.58 -28.99 32.53
C SER A 476 8.22 -28.29 32.71
N GLY A 477 7.53 -28.60 33.80
CA GLY A 477 6.19 -28.10 34.10
C GLY A 477 5.09 -28.83 33.32
N SER A 478 3.85 -28.56 33.68
CA SER A 478 2.64 -29.16 33.10
C SER A 478 1.54 -28.14 32.75
N ASN A 479 1.87 -26.89 32.52
CA ASN A 479 1.02 -25.72 32.23
C ASN A 479 0.93 -24.77 33.45
N PRO A 480 1.92 -23.85 33.55
CA PRO A 480 2.84 -23.41 32.51
C PRO A 480 3.93 -24.42 32.18
N TYR A 481 4.28 -24.49 30.89
CA TYR A 481 5.41 -25.24 30.36
C TYR A 481 6.67 -24.38 30.31
N THR A 482 7.82 -25.01 30.49
CA THR A 482 9.13 -24.38 30.29
C THR A 482 10.04 -25.31 29.49
N ALA A 483 10.58 -24.82 28.38
CA ALA A 483 11.62 -25.45 27.60
C ALA A 483 12.97 -24.79 27.89
N THR A 484 14.01 -25.59 28.10
CA THR A 484 15.39 -25.12 28.31
C THR A 484 16.33 -25.77 27.32
N ASN A 485 17.46 -25.12 27.03
CA ASN A 485 18.47 -25.63 26.11
C ASN A 485 19.02 -27.01 26.47
N LEU A 486 19.50 -27.72 25.47
CA LEU A 486 20.43 -28.81 25.59
C LEU A 486 21.89 -28.30 25.57
N GLY A 487 22.87 -29.12 25.93
CA GLY A 487 24.25 -28.68 25.94
C GLY A 487 24.77 -28.17 24.59
N TRP A 488 24.34 -28.78 23.50
CA TRP A 488 24.82 -28.47 22.16
C TRP A 488 24.15 -27.20 21.52
N ASN A 489 23.00 -26.77 22.00
CA ASN A 489 22.26 -25.59 21.49
C ASN A 489 22.13 -24.47 22.54
N ALA A 490 22.94 -24.52 23.59
CA ALA A 490 22.88 -23.55 24.67
C ALA A 490 23.39 -22.16 24.28
N VAL A 491 24.28 -22.08 23.30
CA VAL A 491 24.88 -20.82 22.84
C VAL A 491 24.27 -20.42 21.51
N ILE A 492 23.68 -19.22 21.46
CA ILE A 492 23.11 -18.64 20.22
C ILE A 492 23.92 -17.37 19.89
N GLN A 493 24.75 -17.42 18.84
CA GLN A 493 25.54 -16.27 18.40
C GLN A 493 24.66 -15.15 17.84
N PRO A 494 25.12 -13.89 17.80
CA PRO A 494 24.43 -12.80 17.13
C PRO A 494 23.98 -13.19 15.71
N GLY A 495 22.70 -12.97 15.40
CA GLY A 495 22.07 -13.32 14.12
C GLY A 495 21.69 -14.79 13.96
N GLN A 496 22.10 -15.68 14.84
CA GLN A 496 21.72 -17.09 14.78
C GLN A 496 20.31 -17.36 15.32
N THR A 497 19.70 -18.43 14.81
CA THR A 497 18.42 -18.96 15.26
C THR A 497 18.57 -20.42 15.65
N VAL A 498 17.99 -20.81 16.78
CA VAL A 498 17.79 -22.20 17.17
C VAL A 498 16.30 -22.52 17.21
N GLU A 499 15.97 -23.79 16.98
CA GLU A 499 14.58 -24.26 17.00
C GLU A 499 14.46 -25.51 17.88
N PHE A 500 13.41 -25.56 18.68
CA PHE A 500 12.93 -26.78 19.32
C PHE A 500 11.50 -27.07 18.90
N GLY A 501 11.12 -28.31 18.90
CA GLY A 501 9.77 -28.73 18.53
C GLY A 501 9.15 -29.64 19.57
N PHE A 502 7.83 -29.80 19.45
CA PHE A 502 7.05 -30.66 20.34
C PHE A 502 5.78 -31.16 19.67
N GLN A 503 5.30 -32.28 20.13
CA GLN A 503 3.98 -32.80 19.81
C GLN A 503 3.04 -32.46 20.97
N GLY A 504 1.81 -32.04 20.65
CA GLY A 504 0.79 -31.71 21.62
C GLY A 504 -0.57 -32.33 21.30
N THR A 505 -1.43 -32.38 22.31
CA THR A 505 -2.86 -32.67 22.17
C THR A 505 -3.62 -31.34 22.12
N SER A 506 -4.57 -31.24 21.20
CA SER A 506 -5.39 -30.04 21.04
C SER A 506 -6.43 -29.92 22.14
N GLY A 507 -6.65 -28.70 22.62
CA GLY A 507 -7.75 -28.36 23.51
C GLY A 507 -9.07 -28.13 22.78
N SER A 508 -10.02 -27.47 23.43
CA SER A 508 -11.38 -27.27 22.92
C SER A 508 -11.48 -26.36 21.69
N ALA A 509 -10.49 -25.51 21.47
CA ALA A 509 -10.45 -24.54 20.35
C ALA A 509 -9.43 -24.90 19.24
N GLY A 510 -8.89 -26.13 19.24
CA GLY A 510 -7.82 -26.55 18.33
C GLY A 510 -6.43 -26.36 18.95
N SER A 511 -5.41 -26.04 18.15
CA SER A 511 -4.05 -25.77 18.64
C SER A 511 -3.86 -24.28 18.91
N GLN A 512 -3.83 -23.87 20.17
CA GLN A 512 -3.60 -22.49 20.56
C GLN A 512 -2.15 -22.05 20.29
N VAL A 513 -1.98 -20.80 19.82
CA VAL A 513 -0.68 -20.11 19.79
C VAL A 513 -0.56 -19.26 21.06
N PRO A 514 0.21 -19.71 22.06
CA PRO A 514 0.31 -19.00 23.33
C PRO A 514 1.29 -17.84 23.27
N VAL A 515 1.18 -16.91 24.22
CA VAL A 515 2.20 -15.88 24.44
C VAL A 515 3.45 -16.52 25.04
N LEU A 516 4.61 -16.27 24.43
CA LEU A 516 5.89 -16.80 24.90
C LEU A 516 6.56 -15.83 25.89
N GLY A 517 7.15 -16.42 26.94
CA GLY A 517 8.00 -15.75 27.93
C GLY A 517 9.32 -16.49 28.11
N GLY A 518 10.09 -16.15 29.16
CA GLY A 518 11.36 -16.79 29.49
C GLY A 518 12.56 -15.93 29.15
N SER A 519 13.78 -16.45 29.44
CA SER A 519 15.03 -15.69 29.25
C SER A 519 15.37 -15.43 27.79
N ALA A 520 14.85 -16.25 26.88
CA ALA A 520 15.10 -16.16 25.44
C ALA A 520 14.15 -15.21 24.69
N CYS A 521 12.99 -14.89 25.26
CA CYS A 521 11.98 -14.10 24.60
C CYS A 521 11.95 -12.67 25.16
N ALA A 522 11.70 -11.68 24.30
CA ALA A 522 11.42 -10.33 24.76
C ALA A 522 10.14 -10.35 25.61
N LYS A 523 10.10 -9.59 26.69
CA LYS A 523 8.84 -9.41 27.44
C LYS A 523 7.83 -8.74 26.51
N ALA A 524 6.61 -9.30 26.43
CA ALA A 524 5.53 -8.61 25.76
C ALA A 524 5.36 -7.22 26.41
N ALA A 525 5.37 -6.16 25.60
CA ALA A 525 5.00 -4.84 26.06
C ALA A 525 3.55 -4.92 26.59
N LYS A 526 3.32 -4.41 27.82
CA LYS A 526 1.99 -4.36 28.42
C LYS A 526 1.10 -3.37 27.69
#